data_39f88d31dc51c24a2bf640cdb93b76eb
#
_entry.id   39f88d31dc51c24a2bf640cdb93b76eb
#
_cell.length_a   1.000
_cell.length_b   1.000
_cell.length_c   1.000
_cell.angle_alpha   90.00
_cell.angle_beta   90.00
_cell.angle_gamma   90.00
#
_symmetry.space_group_name_H-M   'P 1'
#
loop_
_entity.id
_entity.type
_entity.pdbx_description
1 polymer ?
#
loop_
_entity_poly.entity_id
_entity_poly.type
_entity_poly.pdbx_seq_one_letter_code
_entity_poly.pdbx_strand_id
1 'polypeptide(L)'
;RDGQPAHVARLLPRMLTGDLIGCAGLSEPGVGSDFGGLEMEAVRVEGGWKVNGAKAWITNAAVAGLSVAYAQTDKAQGYRGIICLAIEAERPGFHREKPFELHGGHAIGVGGFRLVDYSASDEAVLHPPGKAFKAALAGINGARAYVAAMCCGMLQASLETAVRYTQQRKTFGQPVIEHQGVRWKLVEAATDLEAAR
;
A
#
# COMPACT_ATOMS: atom_id res chain seq x y z
N ARG A 1 -11.06 -5.84 12.07
CA ARG A 1 -10.97 -7.25 12.46
C ARG A 1 -9.98 -7.44 13.61
N ASP A 2 -8.85 -6.75 13.58
CA ASP A 2 -7.74 -6.92 14.52
C ASP A 2 -7.59 -5.76 15.52
N GLY A 3 -8.45 -4.74 15.43
CA GLY A 3 -8.43 -3.58 16.34
C GLY A 3 -9.10 -3.86 17.68
N GLN A 4 -8.61 -3.17 18.72
CA GLN A 4 -9.26 -3.16 20.02
C GLN A 4 -10.70 -2.61 19.89
N PRO A 5 -11.70 -3.12 20.64
CA PRO A 5 -13.11 -2.73 20.49
C PRO A 5 -13.36 -1.21 20.54
N ALA A 6 -12.70 -0.49 21.44
CA ALA A 6 -12.82 0.95 21.57
C ALA A 6 -12.31 1.70 20.31
N HIS A 7 -11.17 1.30 19.74
CA HIS A 7 -10.63 1.83 18.48
C HIS A 7 -11.55 1.52 17.31
N VAL A 8 -12.06 0.29 17.22
CA VAL A 8 -12.98 -0.11 16.15
C VAL A 8 -14.26 0.73 16.21
N ALA A 9 -14.86 0.90 17.38
CA ALA A 9 -16.07 1.69 17.56
C ALA A 9 -15.88 3.18 17.17
N ARG A 10 -14.70 3.74 17.41
CA ARG A 10 -14.38 5.15 17.11
C ARG A 10 -13.97 5.39 15.66
N LEU A 11 -13.17 4.52 15.08
CA LEU A 11 -12.53 4.75 13.79
C LEU A 11 -13.29 4.13 12.61
N LEU A 12 -13.87 2.93 12.81
CA LEU A 12 -14.51 2.19 11.71
C LEU A 12 -15.70 2.92 11.07
N PRO A 13 -16.61 3.57 11.81
CA PRO A 13 -17.70 4.33 11.19
C PRO A 13 -17.20 5.43 10.24
N ARG A 14 -16.17 6.17 10.66
CA ARG A 14 -15.55 7.22 9.84
C ARG A 14 -14.83 6.66 8.60
N MET A 15 -14.27 5.47 8.68
CA MET A 15 -13.66 4.79 7.53
C MET A 15 -14.73 4.31 6.53
N LEU A 16 -15.89 3.85 7.02
CA LEU A 16 -16.99 3.37 6.17
C LEU A 16 -17.68 4.52 5.42
N THR A 17 -17.73 5.71 6.01
CA THR A 17 -18.27 6.92 5.35
C THR A 17 -17.25 7.61 4.44
N GLY A 18 -15.97 7.24 4.50
CA GLY A 18 -14.90 7.92 3.79
C GLY A 18 -14.35 9.18 4.47
N ASP A 19 -14.86 9.55 5.65
CA ASP A 19 -14.37 10.69 6.44
C ASP A 19 -12.97 10.44 7.03
N LEU A 20 -12.55 9.19 7.07
CA LEU A 20 -11.22 8.78 7.51
C LEU A 20 -10.60 7.81 6.49
N ILE A 21 -9.61 8.29 5.77
CA ILE A 21 -8.85 7.47 4.82
C ILE A 21 -7.74 6.75 5.57
N GLY A 22 -7.58 5.46 5.27
CA GLY A 22 -6.51 4.62 5.82
C GLY A 22 -5.35 4.42 4.85
N CYS A 23 -4.17 4.14 5.41
CA CYS A 23 -3.02 3.64 4.65
C CYS A 23 -2.28 2.55 5.44
N ALA A 24 -1.39 1.81 4.74
CA ALA A 24 -0.58 0.75 5.34
C ALA A 24 0.91 1.09 5.21
N GLY A 25 1.54 1.42 6.33
CA GLY A 25 2.94 1.80 6.42
C GLY A 25 3.85 0.60 6.70
N LEU A 26 4.18 -0.18 5.64
CA LEU A 26 5.13 -1.28 5.72
C LEU A 26 6.53 -0.81 5.32
N SER A 27 6.69 -0.35 4.08
CA SER A 27 7.97 0.02 3.49
C SER A 27 8.59 1.26 4.14
N GLU A 28 9.90 1.28 4.18
CA GLU A 28 10.72 2.39 4.67
C GLU A 28 11.67 2.85 3.55
N PRO A 29 12.31 4.01 3.66
CA PRO A 29 13.25 4.47 2.64
C PRO A 29 14.34 3.46 2.28
N GLY A 30 14.86 2.72 3.28
CA GLY A 30 15.90 1.71 3.12
C GLY A 30 15.41 0.25 3.14
N VAL A 31 14.12 0.00 3.42
CA VAL A 31 13.59 -1.36 3.67
C VAL A 31 12.32 -1.61 2.87
N GLY A 32 12.35 -2.62 2.01
CA GLY A 32 11.21 -3.06 1.21
C GLY A 32 10.96 -4.56 1.36
N SER A 33 11.54 -5.38 0.46
CA SER A 33 11.34 -6.84 0.45
C SER A 33 11.84 -7.53 1.71
N ASP A 34 12.91 -7.02 2.32
CA ASP A 34 13.39 -7.50 3.62
C ASP A 34 12.61 -6.86 4.77
N PHE A 35 11.33 -7.22 4.87
CA PHE A 35 10.43 -6.68 5.88
C PHE A 35 10.86 -6.99 7.32
N GLY A 36 11.72 -8.00 7.53
CA GLY A 36 12.30 -8.31 8.84
C GLY A 36 13.29 -7.27 9.34
N GLY A 37 13.88 -6.49 8.43
CA GLY A 37 14.90 -5.49 8.70
C GLY A 37 14.36 -4.08 8.97
N LEU A 38 13.12 -3.91 9.44
CA LEU A 38 12.53 -2.60 9.74
C LEU A 38 13.40 -1.77 10.67
N GLU A 39 13.56 -0.48 10.33
CA GLU A 39 14.34 0.50 11.07
C GLU A 39 13.49 1.42 11.96
N MET A 40 12.19 1.64 11.62
CA MET A 40 11.27 2.35 12.51
C MET A 40 11.20 1.66 13.86
N GLU A 41 11.43 2.41 14.93
CA GLU A 41 11.52 1.87 16.30
C GLU A 41 10.28 2.19 17.13
N ALA A 42 9.86 1.23 17.95
CA ALA A 42 8.83 1.41 18.96
C ALA A 42 9.40 1.01 20.32
N VAL A 43 9.67 1.98 21.18
CA VAL A 43 10.22 1.78 22.53
C VAL A 43 9.08 1.77 23.54
N ARG A 44 9.06 0.74 24.40
CA ARG A 44 8.06 0.64 25.48
C ARG A 44 8.22 1.78 26.47
N VAL A 45 7.11 2.45 26.78
CA VAL A 45 7.01 3.48 27.83
C VAL A 45 5.79 3.20 28.71
N GLU A 46 5.63 3.95 29.79
CA GLU A 46 4.44 3.83 30.63
C GLU A 46 3.16 4.13 29.83
N GLY A 47 2.21 3.21 29.82
CA GLY A 47 0.91 3.32 29.14
C GLY A 47 0.95 3.19 27.61
N GLY A 48 2.10 2.81 27.02
CA GLY A 48 2.17 2.67 25.55
C GLY A 48 3.56 2.56 24.95
N TRP A 49 3.75 3.23 23.82
CA TRP A 49 4.93 3.12 22.98
C TRP A 49 5.35 4.50 22.45
N LYS A 50 6.61 4.78 22.47
CA LYS A 50 7.21 5.91 21.76
C LYS A 50 7.76 5.42 20.43
N VAL A 51 7.30 6.02 19.34
CA VAL A 51 7.61 5.56 17.97
C VAL A 51 8.40 6.62 17.23
N ASN A 52 9.50 6.20 16.62
CA ASN A 52 10.39 7.04 15.80
C ASN A 52 10.75 6.31 14.50
N GLY A 53 10.79 7.03 13.39
CA GLY A 53 11.20 6.49 12.08
C GLY A 53 10.39 7.05 10.93
N ALA A 54 10.62 6.50 9.72
CA ALA A 54 9.98 6.96 8.51
C ALA A 54 9.38 5.81 7.71
N LYS A 55 8.26 6.07 7.04
CA LYS A 55 7.64 5.17 6.06
C LYS A 55 7.61 5.83 4.70
N ALA A 56 7.86 5.06 3.64
CA ALA A 56 7.91 5.54 2.27
C ALA A 56 7.15 4.61 1.32
N TRP A 57 6.79 5.14 0.14
CA TRP A 57 6.04 4.42 -0.90
C TRP A 57 4.65 3.97 -0.45
N ILE A 58 4.03 4.78 0.39
CA ILE A 58 2.75 4.46 1.01
C ILE A 58 1.60 5.07 0.19
N THR A 59 0.75 4.21 -0.35
CA THR A 59 -0.50 4.60 -1.01
C THR A 59 -1.39 5.36 -0.03
N ASN A 60 -1.98 6.46 -0.47
CA ASN A 60 -2.81 7.37 0.31
C ASN A 60 -2.07 8.14 1.43
N ALA A 61 -0.75 8.05 1.57
CA ALA A 61 -0.03 8.76 2.64
C ALA A 61 -0.28 10.28 2.61
N ALA A 62 -0.52 10.84 1.43
CA ALA A 62 -0.81 12.26 1.26
C ALA A 62 -2.08 12.73 1.98
N VAL A 63 -3.07 11.86 2.18
CA VAL A 63 -4.40 12.20 2.70
C VAL A 63 -4.86 11.33 3.87
N ALA A 64 -4.18 10.22 4.15
CA ALA A 64 -4.59 9.29 5.20
C ALA A 64 -4.60 9.95 6.58
N GLY A 65 -5.68 9.78 7.32
CA GLY A 65 -5.80 10.16 8.73
C GLY A 65 -5.44 9.02 9.68
N LEU A 66 -5.39 7.78 9.17
CA LEU A 66 -5.01 6.60 9.93
C LEU A 66 -3.99 5.77 9.15
N SER A 67 -2.89 5.38 9.78
CA SER A 67 -1.91 4.44 9.22
C SER A 67 -1.83 3.19 10.07
N VAL A 68 -1.91 2.02 9.45
CA VAL A 68 -1.47 0.75 10.03
C VAL A 68 0.02 0.64 9.81
N ALA A 69 0.83 0.92 10.83
CA ALA A 69 2.29 0.97 10.72
C ALA A 69 2.98 -0.15 11.51
N TYR A 70 4.06 -0.65 10.94
CA TYR A 70 4.90 -1.66 11.56
C TYR A 70 6.21 -1.05 12.02
N ALA A 71 6.64 -1.40 13.24
CA ALA A 71 7.87 -0.91 13.85
C ALA A 71 8.61 -2.04 14.57
N GLN A 72 9.89 -1.86 14.80
CA GLN A 72 10.75 -2.81 15.51
C GLN A 72 10.83 -2.43 16.98
N THR A 73 10.58 -3.39 17.87
CA THR A 73 10.70 -3.19 19.33
C THR A 73 12.03 -3.69 19.88
N ASP A 74 12.65 -4.68 19.22
CA ASP A 74 13.93 -5.28 19.59
C ASP A 74 14.59 -5.92 18.36
N LYS A 75 15.62 -5.27 17.83
CA LYS A 75 16.37 -5.74 16.66
C LYS A 75 17.01 -7.13 16.84
N ALA A 76 17.37 -7.50 18.07
CA ALA A 76 17.96 -8.81 18.35
C ALA A 76 16.96 -9.96 18.12
N GLN A 77 15.67 -9.70 18.17
CA GLN A 77 14.62 -10.68 17.89
C GLN A 77 14.25 -10.78 16.41
N GLY A 78 14.85 -9.95 15.53
CA GLY A 78 14.54 -9.90 14.11
C GLY A 78 13.05 -9.71 13.86
N TYR A 79 12.44 -10.50 12.97
CA TYR A 79 11.01 -10.40 12.63
C TYR A 79 10.06 -10.62 13.82
N ARG A 80 10.50 -11.27 14.90
CA ARG A 80 9.70 -11.50 16.10
C ARG A 80 9.54 -10.24 16.94
N GLY A 81 10.47 -9.28 16.83
CA GLY A 81 10.39 -7.98 17.51
C GLY A 81 9.43 -6.99 16.84
N ILE A 82 8.83 -7.32 15.70
CA ILE A 82 7.94 -6.40 14.99
C ILE A 82 6.59 -6.30 15.70
N ILE A 83 6.15 -5.05 15.91
CA ILE A 83 4.82 -4.66 16.39
C ILE A 83 4.02 -3.99 15.27
N CYS A 84 2.69 -4.08 15.32
CA CYS A 84 1.78 -3.38 14.41
C CYS A 84 0.91 -2.41 15.21
N LEU A 85 0.89 -1.15 14.79
CA LEU A 85 0.24 -0.04 15.49
C LEU A 85 -0.73 0.71 14.58
N ALA A 86 -1.85 1.16 15.15
CA ALA A 86 -2.74 2.15 14.54
C ALA A 86 -2.20 3.56 14.86
N ILE A 87 -1.72 4.26 13.85
CA ILE A 87 -1.12 5.59 13.94
C ILE A 87 -2.09 6.61 13.39
N GLU A 88 -2.54 7.54 14.22
CA GLU A 88 -3.45 8.63 13.85
C GLU A 88 -2.64 9.85 13.43
N ALA A 89 -2.90 10.36 12.23
CA ALA A 89 -2.10 11.44 11.64
C ALA A 89 -2.33 12.81 12.29
N GLU A 90 -3.40 12.97 13.05
CA GLU A 90 -3.72 14.23 13.76
C GLU A 90 -2.98 14.38 15.09
N ARG A 91 -2.31 13.31 15.56
CA ARG A 91 -1.58 13.35 16.83
C ARG A 91 -0.21 14.00 16.70
N PRO A 92 0.29 14.67 17.75
CA PRO A 92 1.65 15.20 17.79
C PRO A 92 2.69 14.12 17.45
N GLY A 93 3.74 14.54 16.74
CA GLY A 93 4.81 13.64 16.31
C GLY A 93 4.57 12.95 14.97
N PHE A 94 3.40 13.11 14.34
CA PHE A 94 3.18 12.66 12.96
C PHE A 94 3.53 13.77 11.98
N HIS A 95 4.44 13.50 11.05
CA HIS A 95 4.88 14.43 10.01
C HIS A 95 4.65 13.81 8.63
N ARG A 96 3.70 14.38 7.88
CA ARG A 96 3.41 13.97 6.51
C ARG A 96 4.51 14.49 5.58
N GLU A 97 4.99 13.65 4.69
CA GLU A 97 5.96 14.05 3.67
C GLU A 97 5.27 14.41 2.35
N LYS A 98 5.98 15.16 1.50
CA LYS A 98 5.48 15.51 0.16
C LYS A 98 5.24 14.22 -0.64
N PRO A 99 4.11 14.13 -1.39
CA PRO A 99 3.89 13.01 -2.30
C PRO A 99 5.00 12.88 -3.34
N PHE A 100 5.28 11.64 -3.73
CA PHE A 100 6.22 11.36 -4.81
C PHE A 100 5.62 11.69 -6.17
N GLU A 101 6.45 12.18 -7.09
CA GLU A 101 6.09 12.35 -8.50
C GLU A 101 6.18 10.98 -9.18
N LEU A 102 5.03 10.42 -9.55
CA LEU A 102 4.93 9.09 -10.16
C LEU A 102 4.79 9.21 -11.68
N HIS A 103 5.17 8.15 -12.41
CA HIS A 103 4.93 8.05 -13.84
C HIS A 103 3.43 7.91 -14.21
N GLY A 104 2.59 7.61 -13.25
CA GLY A 104 1.14 7.50 -13.36
C GLY A 104 0.52 7.34 -11.98
N GLY A 105 -0.80 7.17 -11.89
CA GLY A 105 -1.49 6.95 -10.61
C GLY A 105 -1.44 8.16 -9.65
N HIS A 106 -1.33 9.38 -10.17
CA HIS A 106 -1.18 10.59 -9.36
C HIS A 106 -2.33 10.81 -8.36
N ALA A 107 -3.53 10.31 -8.70
CA ALA A 107 -4.73 10.45 -7.86
C ALA A 107 -4.68 9.70 -6.52
N ILE A 108 -3.79 8.70 -6.38
CA ILE A 108 -3.71 7.88 -5.17
C ILE A 108 -2.74 8.42 -4.11
N GLY A 109 -2.05 9.54 -4.39
CA GLY A 109 -1.24 10.27 -3.41
C GLY A 109 -0.20 9.40 -2.69
N VAL A 110 0.64 8.68 -3.46
CA VAL A 110 1.73 7.88 -2.89
C VAL A 110 2.78 8.79 -2.31
N GLY A 111 3.17 8.55 -1.06
CA GLY A 111 4.13 9.39 -0.35
C GLY A 111 4.75 8.68 0.84
N GLY A 112 5.11 9.44 1.85
CA GLY A 112 5.65 8.97 3.09
C GLY A 112 5.15 9.76 4.29
N PHE A 113 5.55 9.30 5.45
CA PHE A 113 5.41 10.03 6.70
C PHE A 113 6.55 9.68 7.66
N ARG A 114 6.82 10.59 8.58
CA ARG A 114 7.79 10.39 9.65
C ARG A 114 7.10 10.51 10.99
N LEU A 115 7.51 9.67 11.91
CA LEU A 115 7.15 9.76 13.33
C LEU A 115 8.36 10.26 14.11
N VAL A 116 8.14 11.30 14.91
CA VAL A 116 9.15 11.88 15.79
C VAL A 116 8.55 11.96 17.19
N ASP A 117 9.08 11.17 18.12
CA ASP A 117 8.56 11.05 19.50
C ASP A 117 7.04 10.82 19.57
N TYR A 118 6.50 10.13 18.56
CA TYR A 118 5.08 9.85 18.49
C TYR A 118 4.66 8.92 19.63
N SER A 119 3.64 9.32 20.40
CA SER A 119 3.11 8.52 21.50
C SER A 119 1.90 7.71 21.05
N ALA A 120 2.05 6.38 21.01
CA ALA A 120 0.97 5.42 20.76
C ALA A 120 0.57 4.76 22.08
N SER A 121 -0.73 4.77 22.43
CA SER A 121 -1.24 4.05 23.62
C SER A 121 -1.23 2.53 23.42
N ASP A 122 -1.39 1.77 24.48
CA ASP A 122 -1.54 0.31 24.38
C ASP A 122 -2.75 -0.11 23.54
N GLU A 123 -3.80 0.69 23.49
CA GLU A 123 -4.97 0.45 22.65
C GLU A 123 -4.66 0.56 21.15
N ALA A 124 -3.60 1.29 20.78
CA ALA A 124 -3.16 1.41 19.39
C ALA A 124 -2.51 0.12 18.85
N VAL A 125 -2.19 -0.84 19.72
CA VAL A 125 -1.56 -2.10 19.30
C VAL A 125 -2.58 -2.97 18.58
N LEU A 126 -2.38 -3.17 17.28
CA LEU A 126 -3.18 -4.09 16.47
C LEU A 126 -2.65 -5.53 16.58
N HIS A 127 -1.33 -5.69 16.47
CA HIS A 127 -0.67 -6.97 16.68
C HIS A 127 0.61 -6.77 17.51
N PRO A 128 0.76 -7.47 18.64
CA PRO A 128 1.94 -7.40 19.48
C PRO A 128 3.16 -8.07 18.80
N PRO A 129 4.38 -7.84 19.34
CA PRO A 129 5.56 -8.57 18.92
C PRO A 129 5.33 -10.09 18.94
N GLY A 130 5.94 -10.80 18.00
CA GLY A 130 5.71 -12.23 17.76
C GLY A 130 4.48 -12.59 16.91
N LYS A 131 3.52 -11.66 16.73
CA LYS A 131 2.31 -11.88 15.90
C LYS A 131 2.24 -10.95 14.69
N ALA A 132 2.79 -9.75 14.76
CA ALA A 132 2.64 -8.72 13.74
C ALA A 132 3.23 -9.13 12.38
N PHE A 133 4.39 -9.77 12.34
CA PHE A 133 5.01 -10.23 11.10
C PHE A 133 4.12 -11.20 10.32
N LYS A 134 3.57 -12.21 11.00
CA LYS A 134 2.67 -13.18 10.37
C LYS A 134 1.39 -12.52 9.86
N ALA A 135 0.83 -11.58 10.62
CA ALA A 135 -0.34 -10.81 10.20
C ALA A 135 -0.06 -9.95 8.96
N ALA A 136 1.11 -9.29 8.90
CA ALA A 136 1.55 -8.54 7.73
C ALA A 136 1.63 -9.43 6.48
N LEU A 137 2.27 -10.60 6.58
CA LEU A 137 2.39 -11.53 5.46
C LEU A 137 1.04 -12.03 4.96
N ALA A 138 0.10 -12.30 5.87
CA ALA A 138 -1.27 -12.68 5.49
C ALA A 138 -1.98 -11.58 4.70
N GLY A 139 -1.82 -10.30 5.13
CA GLY A 139 -2.32 -9.14 4.41
C GLY A 139 -1.68 -8.96 3.03
N ILE A 140 -0.35 -9.10 2.95
CA ILE A 140 0.41 -9.01 1.69
C ILE A 140 -0.03 -10.11 0.70
N ASN A 141 -0.27 -11.33 1.16
CA ASN A 141 -0.72 -12.42 0.28
C ASN A 141 -2.09 -12.13 -0.35
N GLY A 142 -3.03 -11.57 0.42
CA GLY A 142 -4.30 -11.07 -0.12
C GLY A 142 -4.08 -9.93 -1.13
N ALA A 143 -3.19 -8.98 -0.79
CA ALA A 143 -2.87 -7.86 -1.65
C ALA A 143 -2.31 -8.31 -3.01
N ARG A 144 -1.45 -9.32 -3.06
CA ARG A 144 -0.90 -9.86 -4.30
C ARG A 144 -1.98 -10.34 -5.26
N ALA A 145 -3.03 -11.01 -4.75
CA ALA A 145 -4.13 -11.50 -5.58
C ALA A 145 -4.93 -10.35 -6.21
N TYR A 146 -5.36 -9.35 -5.43
CA TYR A 146 -6.14 -8.26 -6.02
C TYR A 146 -5.32 -7.31 -6.89
N VAL A 147 -4.02 -7.14 -6.62
CA VAL A 147 -3.13 -6.38 -7.52
C VAL A 147 -2.98 -7.07 -8.86
N ALA A 148 -2.84 -8.41 -8.88
CA ALA A 148 -2.84 -9.18 -10.12
C ALA A 148 -4.16 -9.00 -10.90
N ALA A 149 -5.30 -9.10 -10.24
CA ALA A 149 -6.61 -8.85 -10.86
C ALA A 149 -6.75 -7.43 -11.40
N MET A 150 -6.22 -6.42 -10.68
CA MET A 150 -6.19 -5.03 -11.14
C MET A 150 -5.35 -4.88 -12.42
N CYS A 151 -4.19 -5.53 -12.50
CA CYS A 151 -3.34 -5.52 -13.70
C CYS A 151 -4.06 -6.17 -14.90
N CYS A 152 -4.80 -7.27 -14.69
CA CYS A 152 -5.64 -7.88 -15.75
C CYS A 152 -6.71 -6.89 -16.25
N GLY A 153 -7.38 -6.16 -15.34
CA GLY A 153 -8.36 -5.14 -15.71
C GLY A 153 -7.73 -3.98 -16.52
N MET A 154 -6.55 -3.53 -16.14
CA MET A 154 -5.81 -2.49 -16.88
C MET A 154 -5.39 -2.97 -18.27
N LEU A 155 -4.89 -4.21 -18.38
CA LEU A 155 -4.51 -4.81 -19.67
C LEU A 155 -5.73 -4.96 -20.58
N GLN A 156 -6.86 -5.42 -20.07
CA GLN A 156 -8.11 -5.53 -20.81
C GLN A 156 -8.54 -4.18 -21.39
N ALA A 157 -8.64 -3.14 -20.55
CA ALA A 157 -9.06 -1.80 -20.99
C ALA A 157 -8.10 -1.22 -22.05
N SER A 158 -6.80 -1.46 -21.88
CA SER A 158 -5.77 -1.03 -22.84
C SER A 158 -5.91 -1.76 -24.18
N LEU A 159 -6.12 -3.07 -24.14
CA LEU A 159 -6.30 -3.91 -25.33
C LEU A 159 -7.56 -3.51 -26.11
N GLU A 160 -8.70 -3.37 -25.44
CA GLU A 160 -9.97 -2.93 -26.05
C GLU A 160 -9.83 -1.56 -26.73
N THR A 161 -9.12 -0.62 -26.08
CA THR A 161 -8.86 0.71 -26.62
C THR A 161 -7.95 0.64 -27.83
N ALA A 162 -6.88 -0.16 -27.77
CA ALA A 162 -5.94 -0.36 -28.87
C ALA A 162 -6.61 -1.02 -30.09
N VAL A 163 -7.43 -2.05 -29.86
CA VAL A 163 -8.19 -2.72 -30.94
C VAL A 163 -9.12 -1.73 -31.63
N ARG A 164 -9.91 -0.98 -30.86
CA ARG A 164 -10.83 0.03 -31.42
C ARG A 164 -10.10 1.09 -32.20
N TYR A 165 -9.01 1.63 -31.69
CA TYR A 165 -8.22 2.63 -32.39
C TYR A 165 -7.61 2.10 -33.70
N THR A 166 -7.00 0.92 -33.66
CA THR A 166 -6.32 0.33 -34.82
C THR A 166 -7.28 -0.11 -35.92
N GLN A 167 -8.56 -0.38 -35.63
CA GLN A 167 -9.63 -0.61 -36.60
C GLN A 167 -10.03 0.69 -37.32
N GLN A 168 -9.95 1.83 -36.68
CA GLN A 168 -10.37 3.14 -37.20
C GLN A 168 -9.24 3.87 -37.92
N ARG A 169 -8.04 3.87 -37.34
CA ARG A 169 -6.87 4.55 -37.88
C ARG A 169 -6.39 3.84 -39.15
N LYS A 170 -6.22 4.59 -40.25
CA LYS A 170 -5.71 4.08 -41.53
C LYS A 170 -4.30 4.57 -41.80
N THR A 171 -3.47 3.69 -42.39
CA THR A 171 -2.16 3.99 -42.98
C THR A 171 -1.99 3.14 -44.24
N PHE A 172 -1.35 3.69 -45.23
CA PHE A 172 -1.17 3.00 -46.54
C PHE A 172 -2.49 2.45 -47.12
N GLY A 173 -3.60 3.20 -46.95
CA GLY A 173 -4.89 2.87 -47.53
C GLY A 173 -5.73 1.83 -46.75
N GLN A 174 -5.24 1.26 -45.65
CA GLN A 174 -5.94 0.23 -44.89
C GLN A 174 -5.91 0.52 -43.38
N PRO A 175 -6.83 -0.09 -42.58
CA PRO A 175 -6.79 0.00 -41.13
C PRO A 175 -5.45 -0.48 -40.56
N VAL A 176 -4.97 0.18 -39.47
CA VAL A 176 -3.67 -0.15 -38.87
C VAL A 176 -3.64 -1.59 -38.37
N ILE A 177 -4.77 -2.15 -37.91
CA ILE A 177 -4.88 -3.54 -37.47
C ILE A 177 -4.55 -4.57 -38.59
N GLU A 178 -4.67 -4.19 -39.87
CA GLU A 178 -4.33 -5.07 -41.00
C GLU A 178 -2.83 -5.27 -41.19
N HIS A 179 -2.00 -4.40 -40.58
CA HIS A 179 -0.55 -4.58 -40.55
C HIS A 179 -0.16 -5.68 -39.57
N GLN A 180 0.50 -6.73 -40.06
CA GLN A 180 0.83 -7.94 -39.30
C GLN A 180 1.58 -7.67 -38.00
N GLY A 181 2.56 -6.73 -38.02
CA GLY A 181 3.32 -6.38 -36.80
C GLY A 181 2.48 -5.74 -35.70
N VAL A 182 1.39 -5.03 -36.05
CA VAL A 182 0.42 -4.49 -35.06
C VAL A 182 -0.48 -5.61 -34.53
N ARG A 183 -0.97 -6.45 -35.45
CA ARG A 183 -1.85 -7.58 -35.08
C ARG A 183 -1.17 -8.53 -34.11
N TRP A 184 0.11 -8.84 -34.29
CA TRP A 184 0.86 -9.70 -33.37
C TRP A 184 0.88 -9.14 -31.96
N LYS A 185 1.15 -7.86 -31.77
CA LYS A 185 1.15 -7.21 -30.43
C LYS A 185 -0.21 -7.31 -29.73
N LEU A 186 -1.29 -7.16 -30.49
CA LEU A 186 -2.65 -7.27 -29.92
C LEU A 186 -2.97 -8.73 -29.54
N VAL A 187 -2.54 -9.70 -30.34
CA VAL A 187 -2.74 -11.14 -30.05
C VAL A 187 -1.90 -11.56 -28.84
N GLU A 188 -0.64 -11.14 -28.75
CA GLU A 188 0.20 -11.41 -27.58
C GLU A 188 -0.46 -10.88 -26.30
N ALA A 189 -0.89 -9.61 -26.31
CA ALA A 189 -1.57 -9.01 -25.16
C ALA A 189 -2.88 -9.74 -24.79
N ALA A 190 -3.66 -10.21 -25.78
CA ALA A 190 -4.86 -11.00 -25.54
C ALA A 190 -4.54 -12.37 -24.93
N THR A 191 -3.49 -13.02 -25.43
CA THR A 191 -3.03 -14.32 -24.93
C THR A 191 -2.54 -14.21 -23.47
N ASP A 192 -1.73 -13.17 -23.17
CA ASP A 192 -1.24 -12.91 -21.82
C ASP A 192 -2.39 -12.62 -20.85
N LEU A 193 -3.41 -11.88 -21.29
CA LEU A 193 -4.60 -11.58 -20.49
C LEU A 193 -5.38 -12.86 -20.14
N GLU A 194 -5.59 -13.75 -21.10
CA GLU A 194 -6.29 -15.01 -20.86
C GLU A 194 -5.48 -15.95 -19.95
N ALA A 195 -4.16 -15.96 -20.11
CA ALA A 195 -3.29 -16.78 -19.26
C ALA A 195 -3.18 -16.26 -17.80
N ALA A 196 -3.36 -14.94 -17.60
CA ALA A 196 -3.26 -14.32 -16.28
C ALA A 196 -4.56 -14.37 -15.45
N ARG A 197 -5.70 -14.68 -16.07
CA ARG A 197 -7.03 -14.80 -15.43
C ARG A 197 -7.22 -16.14 -14.77
#